data_5650f5652eeb0419a2d7cac43b249532
#
_entry.id   5650f5652eeb0419a2d7cac43b249532
#
_cell.length_a   1.000
_cell.length_b   1.000
_cell.length_c   1.000
_cell.angle_alpha   90.00
_cell.angle_beta   90.00
_cell.angle_gamma   90.00
#
_symmetry.space_group_name_H-M   'P 1'
#
loop_
_entity.id
_entity.type
_entity.pdbx_description
1 polymer ?
#
loop_
_entity_poly.entity_id
_entity_poly.type
_entity_poly.pdbx_seq_one_letter_code
_entity_poly.pdbx_strand_id
1 'polypeptide(L)'
;MNDVYNPLDNPLGETLHYLKLNGAFYCKSEMNGTWGISLPGMPNTSMFHIVTAGSCLIEHGAQTIEAKAGDFVFIPKGQGHIVRSDSEANAEDLFSLPREQISQCYETMNLGDEGEKTTILCGVVQLEHPCAEFIINSMPDMIYLESSKSSYSSWMSNTVRVISEEAEQTQIGGETILTRLADVLVIQALRYWITNSAEAKQGWLFALQDKRIGKSLSLMHTNPERQWTLESLGKEIGMSRTAFASKFTTLVGEPMLQYLTKWRMNLAVMRLKDGEKVTAELVEQL
;
A
#
# COMPACT_ATOMS: atom_id res chain seq x y z
N MET A 1 3.11 28.97 -15.38
CA MET A 1 4.47 28.60 -15.01
C MET A 1 4.39 27.18 -14.51
N ASN A 2 4.86 26.22 -15.31
CA ASN A 2 4.87 24.82 -14.87
C ASN A 2 5.98 24.73 -13.81
N ASP A 3 5.60 24.60 -12.55
CA ASP A 3 6.54 24.20 -11.51
C ASP A 3 7.05 22.80 -11.92
N VAL A 4 8.31 22.74 -12.32
CA VAL A 4 8.96 21.47 -12.62
C VAL A 4 8.99 20.71 -11.27
N TYR A 5 8.25 19.61 -11.21
CA TYR A 5 8.24 18.72 -10.06
C TYR A 5 9.69 18.31 -9.75
N ASN A 6 10.22 18.80 -8.63
CA ASN A 6 11.49 18.35 -8.11
C ASN A 6 11.19 17.29 -7.02
N PRO A 7 11.53 16.03 -7.24
CA PRO A 7 11.31 14.97 -6.24
C PRO A 7 11.95 15.30 -4.88
N LEU A 8 13.08 16.01 -4.88
CA LEU A 8 13.81 16.37 -3.65
C LEU A 8 13.11 17.46 -2.83
N ASP A 9 12.19 18.21 -3.42
CA ASP A 9 11.39 19.24 -2.73
C ASP A 9 10.03 18.73 -2.25
N ASN A 10 9.72 17.43 -2.51
CA ASN A 10 8.45 16.80 -2.13
C ASN A 10 8.69 15.60 -1.21
N PRO A 11 8.59 15.79 0.11
CA PRO A 11 8.81 14.71 1.09
C PRO A 11 7.91 13.49 0.88
N LEU A 12 6.71 13.70 0.36
CA LEU A 12 5.81 12.61 0.01
C LEU A 12 6.33 11.81 -1.20
N GLY A 13 6.86 12.49 -2.23
CA GLY A 13 7.48 11.85 -3.38
C GLY A 13 8.71 11.04 -2.97
N GLU A 14 9.53 11.58 -2.08
CA GLU A 14 10.68 10.89 -1.49
C GLU A 14 10.23 9.64 -0.71
N THR A 15 9.21 9.75 0.13
CA THR A 15 8.64 8.61 0.87
C THR A 15 8.16 7.51 -0.08
N LEU A 16 7.43 7.85 -1.14
CA LEU A 16 6.97 6.87 -2.12
C LEU A 16 8.12 6.28 -2.96
N HIS A 17 9.21 7.02 -3.15
CA HIS A 17 10.39 6.52 -3.86
C HIS A 17 11.10 5.40 -3.10
N TYR A 18 11.19 5.50 -1.79
CA TYR A 18 11.79 4.47 -0.94
C TYR A 18 10.82 3.35 -0.54
N LEU A 19 9.53 3.46 -0.92
CA LEU A 19 8.56 2.42 -0.66
C LEU A 19 8.87 1.18 -1.50
N LYS A 20 9.38 0.14 -0.86
CA LYS A 20 9.53 -1.18 -1.46
C LYS A 20 8.28 -2.00 -1.17
N LEU A 21 7.72 -2.59 -2.20
CA LEU A 21 6.66 -3.58 -2.07
C LEU A 21 7.28 -4.96 -2.25
N ASN A 22 7.18 -5.79 -1.23
CA ASN A 22 7.52 -7.19 -1.32
C ASN A 22 6.23 -7.98 -1.44
N GLY A 23 5.98 -8.52 -2.62
CA GLY A 23 4.89 -9.46 -2.85
C GLY A 23 5.17 -10.75 -2.09
N ALA A 24 4.38 -11.00 -1.04
CA ALA A 24 4.46 -12.24 -0.31
C ALA A 24 3.74 -13.37 -1.06
N PHE A 25 2.66 -13.00 -1.76
CA PHE A 25 1.79 -13.99 -2.39
C PHE A 25 0.86 -13.33 -3.42
N TYR A 26 0.67 -13.98 -4.57
CA TYR A 26 -0.30 -13.58 -5.60
C TYR A 26 -1.09 -14.81 -6.02
N CYS A 27 -2.39 -14.62 -6.27
CA CYS A 27 -3.28 -15.69 -6.73
C CYS A 27 -4.19 -15.19 -7.84
N LYS A 28 -4.17 -15.87 -8.99
CA LYS A 28 -5.21 -15.74 -10.00
C LYS A 28 -6.31 -16.71 -9.66
N SER A 29 -7.50 -16.20 -9.37
CA SER A 29 -8.69 -17.00 -9.03
C SER A 29 -9.71 -16.92 -10.16
N GLU A 30 -10.07 -18.05 -10.73
CA GLU A 30 -11.16 -18.19 -11.69
C GLU A 30 -12.31 -18.94 -11.02
N MET A 31 -13.46 -18.30 -10.91
CA MET A 31 -14.60 -18.82 -10.16
C MET A 31 -15.84 -18.78 -11.03
N ASN A 32 -16.64 -19.87 -11.00
CA ASN A 32 -17.87 -20.02 -11.76
C ASN A 32 -19.05 -20.29 -10.83
N GLY A 33 -20.21 -19.71 -11.13
CA GLY A 33 -21.43 -19.89 -10.37
C GLY A 33 -21.40 -19.26 -8.98
N THR A 34 -21.89 -19.98 -7.96
CA THR A 34 -21.94 -19.48 -6.57
C THR A 34 -20.70 -19.90 -5.80
N TRP A 35 -19.96 -18.94 -5.28
CA TRP A 35 -18.73 -19.15 -4.54
C TRP A 35 -18.54 -18.06 -3.48
N GLY A 36 -17.76 -18.37 -2.45
CA GLY A 36 -17.37 -17.41 -1.42
C GLY A 36 -16.06 -17.82 -0.75
N ILE A 37 -15.21 -16.85 -0.48
CA ILE A 37 -13.89 -17.03 0.10
C ILE A 37 -13.75 -16.11 1.31
N SER A 38 -13.41 -16.69 2.46
CA SER A 38 -13.05 -15.96 3.67
C SER A 38 -11.54 -15.85 3.74
N LEU A 39 -11.03 -14.63 3.61
CA LEU A 39 -9.60 -14.33 3.76
C LEU A 39 -9.32 -13.98 5.23
N PRO A 40 -8.41 -14.69 5.91
CA PRO A 40 -8.05 -14.36 7.28
C PRO A 40 -7.23 -13.09 7.34
N GLY A 41 -7.22 -12.44 8.51
CA GLY A 41 -6.31 -11.33 8.76
C GLY A 41 -4.85 -11.77 8.76
N MET A 42 -4.01 -11.02 8.05
CA MET A 42 -2.56 -11.26 7.96
C MET A 42 -1.82 -10.03 8.51
N PRO A 43 -1.33 -10.06 9.75
CA PRO A 43 -0.64 -8.93 10.37
C PRO A 43 0.59 -8.48 9.57
N ASN A 44 0.83 -7.17 9.55
CA ASN A 44 1.94 -6.53 8.84
C ASN A 44 1.94 -6.73 7.31
N THR A 45 0.78 -7.03 6.75
CA THR A 45 0.60 -7.11 5.29
C THR A 45 -0.50 -6.16 4.84
N SER A 46 -0.59 -5.97 3.54
CA SER A 46 -1.73 -5.35 2.86
C SER A 46 -2.24 -6.32 1.81
N MET A 47 -3.53 -6.28 1.53
CA MET A 47 -4.15 -7.15 0.54
C MET A 47 -4.79 -6.34 -0.57
N PHE A 48 -4.84 -6.89 -1.77
CA PHE A 48 -5.55 -6.25 -2.87
C PHE A 48 -6.29 -7.26 -3.73
N HIS A 49 -7.31 -6.76 -4.44
CA HIS A 49 -8.09 -7.49 -5.43
C HIS A 49 -8.23 -6.65 -6.70
N ILE A 50 -7.94 -7.26 -7.83
CA ILE A 50 -8.16 -6.70 -9.17
C ILE A 50 -9.19 -7.59 -9.84
N VAL A 51 -10.40 -7.09 -10.06
CA VAL A 51 -11.40 -7.85 -10.82
C VAL A 51 -11.08 -7.70 -12.30
N THR A 52 -10.72 -8.81 -12.95
CA THR A 52 -10.33 -8.80 -14.37
C THR A 52 -11.49 -9.24 -15.27
N ALA A 53 -12.45 -10.01 -14.74
CA ALA A 53 -13.69 -10.39 -15.43
C ALA A 53 -14.82 -10.63 -14.42
N GLY A 54 -16.06 -10.39 -14.81
CA GLY A 54 -17.24 -10.59 -13.96
C GLY A 54 -17.38 -9.54 -12.86
N SER A 55 -18.00 -9.95 -11.74
CA SER A 55 -18.20 -9.11 -10.56
C SER A 55 -18.22 -9.95 -9.28
N CYS A 56 -17.98 -9.31 -8.13
CA CYS A 56 -18.06 -9.94 -6.83
C CYS A 56 -18.44 -8.92 -5.73
N LEU A 57 -18.91 -9.43 -4.60
CA LEU A 57 -19.04 -8.65 -3.37
C LEU A 57 -17.79 -8.80 -2.54
N ILE A 58 -17.28 -7.67 -2.02
CA ILE A 58 -16.18 -7.63 -1.06
C ILE A 58 -16.70 -7.02 0.22
N GLU A 59 -16.60 -7.77 1.32
CA GLU A 59 -17.16 -7.42 2.62
C GLU A 59 -16.04 -7.29 3.64
N HIS A 60 -15.94 -6.11 4.25
CA HIS A 60 -14.99 -5.83 5.31
C HIS A 60 -15.67 -5.05 6.44
N GLY A 61 -15.78 -5.65 7.61
CA GLY A 61 -16.53 -5.07 8.73
C GLY A 61 -18.00 -4.81 8.37
N ALA A 62 -18.42 -3.55 8.46
CA ALA A 62 -19.76 -3.13 8.07
C ALA A 62 -19.86 -2.63 6.62
N GLN A 63 -18.77 -2.63 5.88
CA GLN A 63 -18.72 -2.18 4.49
C GLN A 63 -18.87 -3.36 3.54
N THR A 64 -19.75 -3.21 2.56
CA THR A 64 -19.89 -4.12 1.44
C THR A 64 -19.84 -3.32 0.15
N ILE A 65 -19.02 -3.75 -0.78
CA ILE A 65 -18.92 -3.16 -2.13
C ILE A 65 -19.17 -4.23 -3.18
N GLU A 66 -19.78 -3.84 -4.29
CA GLU A 66 -19.83 -4.63 -5.51
C GLU A 66 -18.70 -4.19 -6.44
N ALA A 67 -17.67 -5.02 -6.58
CA ALA A 67 -16.54 -4.77 -7.47
C ALA A 67 -16.77 -5.48 -8.81
N LYS A 68 -16.48 -4.77 -9.93
CA LYS A 68 -16.70 -5.22 -11.30
C LYS A 68 -15.38 -5.27 -12.08
N ALA A 69 -15.41 -5.91 -13.23
CA ALA A 69 -14.25 -5.95 -14.13
C ALA A 69 -13.66 -4.55 -14.38
N GLY A 70 -12.38 -4.42 -14.15
CA GLY A 70 -11.64 -3.15 -14.18
C GLY A 70 -11.44 -2.48 -12.81
N ASP A 71 -12.13 -2.92 -11.78
CA ASP A 71 -12.06 -2.33 -10.44
C ASP A 71 -10.85 -2.86 -9.65
N PHE A 72 -10.34 -2.00 -8.78
CA PHE A 72 -9.26 -2.32 -7.86
C PHE A 72 -9.68 -2.03 -6.41
N VAL A 73 -9.45 -2.99 -5.54
CA VAL A 73 -9.72 -2.88 -4.10
C VAL A 73 -8.45 -3.15 -3.32
N PHE A 74 -8.14 -2.28 -2.36
CA PHE A 74 -6.97 -2.41 -1.51
C PHE A 74 -7.37 -2.36 -0.04
N ILE A 75 -6.87 -3.30 0.75
CA ILE A 75 -7.09 -3.45 2.18
C ILE A 75 -5.73 -3.26 2.88
N PRO A 76 -5.40 -2.01 3.25
CA PRO A 76 -4.05 -1.62 3.69
C PRO A 76 -3.57 -2.33 4.94
N LYS A 77 -4.48 -2.61 5.87
CA LYS A 77 -4.15 -3.10 7.22
C LYS A 77 -4.12 -4.63 7.32
N GLY A 78 -4.21 -5.33 6.20
CA GLY A 78 -4.21 -6.80 6.16
C GLY A 78 -5.32 -7.45 6.99
N GLN A 79 -6.43 -6.75 7.15
CA GLN A 79 -7.57 -7.25 7.93
C GLN A 79 -8.32 -8.32 7.15
N GLY A 80 -8.88 -9.31 7.88
CA GLY A 80 -9.70 -10.36 7.29
C GLY A 80 -10.95 -9.78 6.63
N HIS A 81 -11.37 -10.39 5.51
CA HIS A 81 -12.53 -9.96 4.74
C HIS A 81 -13.08 -11.12 3.91
N ILE A 82 -14.27 -10.93 3.36
CA ILE A 82 -14.95 -11.94 2.54
C ILE A 82 -15.06 -11.43 1.10
N VAL A 83 -14.80 -12.32 0.14
CA VAL A 83 -15.04 -12.09 -1.28
C VAL A 83 -15.98 -13.19 -1.77
N ARG A 84 -17.11 -12.83 -2.39
CA ARG A 84 -18.12 -13.82 -2.82
C ARG A 84 -18.91 -13.37 -4.04
N SER A 85 -19.53 -14.33 -4.72
CA SER A 85 -20.36 -14.09 -5.91
C SER A 85 -21.60 -13.24 -5.60
N ASP A 86 -22.26 -13.53 -4.50
CA ASP A 86 -23.51 -12.91 -4.07
C ASP A 86 -23.68 -12.99 -2.53
N SER A 87 -24.72 -12.35 -1.99
CA SER A 87 -24.97 -12.25 -0.55
C SER A 87 -25.32 -13.57 0.14
N GLU A 88 -25.76 -14.57 -0.61
CA GLU A 88 -26.21 -15.87 -0.09
C GLU A 88 -25.09 -16.94 -0.16
N ALA A 89 -24.00 -16.66 -0.89
CA ALA A 89 -22.89 -17.58 -1.04
C ALA A 89 -22.16 -17.81 0.29
N ASN A 90 -22.00 -19.06 0.68
CA ASN A 90 -21.18 -19.42 1.83
C ASN A 90 -19.70 -19.13 1.55
N ALA A 91 -19.01 -18.54 2.52
CA ALA A 91 -17.58 -18.27 2.41
C ALA A 91 -16.77 -19.38 3.10
N GLU A 92 -15.92 -20.04 2.32
CA GLU A 92 -14.98 -21.05 2.80
C GLU A 92 -13.63 -20.41 3.15
N ASP A 93 -12.92 -20.99 4.10
CA ASP A 93 -11.58 -20.49 4.47
C ASP A 93 -10.62 -20.60 3.28
N LEU A 94 -9.91 -19.53 2.95
CA LEU A 94 -8.96 -19.46 1.84
C LEU A 94 -7.98 -20.63 1.84
N PHE A 95 -7.48 -21.02 3.01
CA PHE A 95 -6.46 -22.07 3.12
C PHE A 95 -7.01 -23.48 2.97
N SER A 96 -8.35 -23.67 3.03
CA SER A 96 -9.02 -24.94 2.76
C SER A 96 -9.28 -25.17 1.28
N LEU A 97 -9.22 -24.13 0.46
CA LEU A 97 -9.55 -24.21 -0.97
C LEU A 97 -8.41 -24.82 -1.80
N PRO A 98 -8.72 -25.54 -2.89
CA PRO A 98 -7.70 -26.11 -3.76
C PRO A 98 -6.96 -25.02 -4.52
N ARG A 99 -5.62 -25.06 -4.47
CA ARG A 99 -4.73 -24.11 -5.15
C ARG A 99 -3.60 -24.86 -5.82
N GLU A 100 -3.20 -24.39 -6.99
CA GLU A 100 -2.07 -24.90 -7.72
C GLU A 100 -0.92 -23.89 -7.65
N GLN A 101 0.20 -24.28 -7.09
CA GLN A 101 1.38 -23.45 -7.00
C GLN A 101 2.15 -23.45 -8.33
N ILE A 102 2.25 -22.29 -8.97
CA ILE A 102 2.94 -22.11 -10.25
C ILE A 102 4.39 -21.67 -10.02
N SER A 103 4.63 -20.79 -9.05
CA SER A 103 5.97 -20.36 -8.64
C SER A 103 6.03 -20.09 -7.13
N GLN A 104 7.17 -19.63 -6.63
CA GLN A 104 7.36 -19.41 -5.19
C GLN A 104 6.34 -18.47 -4.57
N CYS A 105 5.85 -17.48 -5.33
CA CYS A 105 4.91 -16.47 -4.83
C CYS A 105 3.64 -16.35 -5.68
N TYR A 106 3.41 -17.24 -6.65
CA TYR A 106 2.25 -17.17 -7.54
C TYR A 106 1.51 -18.51 -7.59
N GLU A 107 0.21 -18.44 -7.33
CA GLU A 107 -0.71 -19.59 -7.35
C GLU A 107 -1.89 -19.32 -8.27
N THR A 108 -2.57 -20.37 -8.65
CA THR A 108 -3.87 -20.31 -9.31
C THR A 108 -4.92 -21.08 -8.51
N MET A 109 -6.16 -20.60 -8.59
CA MET A 109 -7.31 -21.22 -7.95
C MET A 109 -8.46 -21.29 -8.93
N ASN A 110 -9.10 -22.46 -9.03
CA ASN A 110 -10.28 -22.67 -9.87
C ASN A 110 -11.40 -23.22 -8.99
N LEU A 111 -12.56 -22.51 -8.97
CA LEU A 111 -13.72 -22.91 -8.19
C LEU A 111 -14.96 -22.95 -9.07
N GLY A 112 -15.74 -24.05 -8.95
CA GLY A 112 -16.96 -24.25 -9.73
C GLY A 112 -16.68 -24.53 -11.20
N ASP A 113 -17.63 -25.21 -11.85
CA ASP A 113 -17.50 -25.66 -13.24
C ASP A 113 -18.46 -24.92 -14.18
N GLU A 114 -19.61 -24.44 -13.67
CA GLU A 114 -20.68 -23.84 -14.45
C GLU A 114 -21.19 -22.52 -13.83
N GLY A 115 -21.72 -21.63 -14.66
CA GLY A 115 -22.33 -20.39 -14.26
C GLY A 115 -21.55 -19.16 -14.73
N GLU A 116 -21.87 -18.00 -14.16
CA GLU A 116 -21.17 -16.75 -14.48
C GLU A 116 -19.72 -16.81 -14.00
N LYS A 117 -18.80 -16.46 -14.89
CA LYS A 117 -17.37 -16.47 -14.60
C LYS A 117 -16.93 -15.15 -13.97
N THR A 118 -16.25 -15.24 -12.83
CA THR A 118 -15.52 -14.13 -12.22
C THR A 118 -14.03 -14.48 -12.17
N THR A 119 -13.19 -13.55 -12.61
CA THR A 119 -11.73 -13.70 -12.50
C THR A 119 -11.17 -12.54 -11.68
N ILE A 120 -10.39 -12.88 -10.65
CA ILE A 120 -9.77 -11.91 -9.74
C ILE A 120 -8.30 -12.25 -9.62
N LEU A 121 -7.44 -11.23 -9.77
CA LEU A 121 -6.06 -11.31 -9.33
C LEU A 121 -5.97 -10.73 -7.92
N CYS A 122 -5.63 -11.57 -6.97
CA CYS A 122 -5.44 -11.20 -5.57
C CYS A 122 -3.96 -11.15 -5.22
N GLY A 123 -3.59 -10.35 -4.24
CA GLY A 123 -2.24 -10.39 -3.72
C GLY A 123 -2.14 -9.92 -2.28
N VAL A 124 -1.11 -10.46 -1.63
CA VAL A 124 -0.67 -10.05 -0.30
C VAL A 124 0.71 -9.43 -0.45
N VAL A 125 0.85 -8.20 -0.04
CA VAL A 125 2.10 -7.44 -0.13
C VAL A 125 2.52 -6.91 1.23
N GLN A 126 3.82 -6.79 1.43
CA GLN A 126 4.38 -6.09 2.58
C GLN A 126 4.96 -4.76 2.12
N LEU A 127 4.60 -3.70 2.83
CA LEU A 127 5.20 -2.40 2.62
C LEU A 127 6.50 -2.33 3.43
N GLU A 128 7.62 -2.31 2.75
CA GLU A 128 8.93 -2.11 3.39
C GLU A 128 9.35 -0.65 3.26
N HIS A 129 9.18 0.05 4.35
CA HIS A 129 9.61 1.45 4.51
C HIS A 129 9.73 1.75 6.01
N PRO A 130 10.69 2.60 6.44
CA PRO A 130 10.77 2.99 7.86
C PRO A 130 9.48 3.63 8.40
N CYS A 131 8.68 4.24 7.52
CA CYS A 131 7.37 4.80 7.85
C CYS A 131 6.19 3.91 7.47
N ALA A 132 6.38 2.63 7.14
CA ALA A 132 5.29 1.76 6.68
C ALA A 132 4.10 1.75 7.65
N GLU A 133 4.37 1.67 8.95
CA GLU A 133 3.35 1.72 9.99
C GLU A 133 2.56 3.04 9.98
N PHE A 134 3.23 4.19 9.82
CA PHE A 134 2.57 5.49 9.73
C PHE A 134 1.71 5.61 8.47
N ILE A 135 2.21 5.10 7.34
CA ILE A 135 1.48 5.08 6.08
C ILE A 135 0.21 4.23 6.23
N ILE A 136 0.36 2.98 6.67
CA ILE A 136 -0.74 2.01 6.82
C ILE A 136 -1.79 2.54 7.82
N ASN A 137 -1.36 3.03 8.98
CA ASN A 137 -2.28 3.53 10.01
C ASN A 137 -3.03 4.81 9.60
N SER A 138 -2.49 5.57 8.65
CA SER A 138 -3.15 6.75 8.10
C SER A 138 -4.22 6.42 7.05
N MET A 139 -4.25 5.18 6.53
CA MET A 139 -5.19 4.75 5.51
C MET A 139 -6.53 4.30 6.10
N PRO A 140 -7.63 4.37 5.33
CA PRO A 140 -8.88 3.74 5.68
C PRO A 140 -8.72 2.21 5.71
N ASP A 141 -9.74 1.52 6.19
CA ASP A 141 -9.74 0.07 6.22
C ASP A 141 -9.80 -0.55 4.82
N MET A 142 -10.42 0.17 3.86
CA MET A 142 -10.52 -0.24 2.47
C MET A 142 -10.44 0.97 1.53
N ILE A 143 -9.67 0.85 0.46
CA ILE A 143 -9.61 1.80 -0.66
C ILE A 143 -10.23 1.12 -1.88
N TYR A 144 -11.34 1.66 -2.36
CA TYR A 144 -12.03 1.16 -3.56
C TYR A 144 -11.87 2.14 -4.71
N LEU A 145 -11.29 1.67 -5.79
CA LEU A 145 -11.09 2.42 -7.01
C LEU A 145 -11.99 1.84 -8.11
N GLU A 146 -13.10 2.50 -8.33
CA GLU A 146 -14.12 2.11 -9.28
C GLU A 146 -13.76 2.58 -10.69
N SER A 147 -13.65 1.65 -11.63
CA SER A 147 -13.23 1.90 -13.01
C SER A 147 -14.17 2.83 -13.79
N SER A 148 -15.45 2.85 -13.40
CA SER A 148 -16.47 3.69 -14.02
C SER A 148 -16.37 5.18 -13.65
N LYS A 149 -15.65 5.53 -12.57
CA LYS A 149 -15.53 6.91 -12.12
C LYS A 149 -14.54 7.70 -12.97
N SER A 150 -14.90 8.92 -13.30
CA SER A 150 -14.08 9.84 -14.10
C SER A 150 -12.73 10.19 -13.44
N SER A 151 -12.61 9.99 -12.12
CA SER A 151 -11.38 10.14 -11.36
C SER A 151 -10.41 8.96 -11.51
N TYR A 152 -10.90 7.82 -12.04
CA TYR A 152 -10.07 6.66 -12.38
C TYR A 152 -9.21 7.02 -13.58
N SER A 153 -7.90 7.07 -13.40
CA SER A 153 -7.01 7.53 -14.45
C SER A 153 -6.97 6.54 -15.62
N SER A 154 -6.89 7.06 -16.86
CA SER A 154 -6.71 6.22 -18.05
C SER A 154 -5.51 5.27 -17.93
N TRP A 155 -4.52 5.67 -17.15
CA TRP A 155 -3.34 4.85 -16.86
C TRP A 155 -3.70 3.61 -16.03
N MET A 156 -4.51 3.76 -14.97
CA MET A 156 -4.96 2.61 -14.15
C MET A 156 -5.79 1.64 -14.97
N SER A 157 -6.74 2.15 -15.75
CA SER A 157 -7.55 1.31 -16.67
C SER A 157 -6.67 0.54 -17.65
N ASN A 158 -5.66 1.18 -18.23
CA ASN A 158 -4.73 0.51 -19.12
C ASN A 158 -3.90 -0.57 -18.41
N THR A 159 -3.44 -0.30 -17.19
CA THR A 159 -2.66 -1.28 -16.42
C THR A 159 -3.52 -2.49 -16.04
N VAL A 160 -4.75 -2.28 -15.57
CA VAL A 160 -5.69 -3.38 -15.27
C VAL A 160 -6.00 -4.18 -16.53
N ARG A 161 -6.17 -3.51 -17.69
CA ARG A 161 -6.39 -4.20 -18.97
C ARG A 161 -5.20 -5.09 -19.36
N VAL A 162 -3.96 -4.59 -19.24
CA VAL A 162 -2.75 -5.40 -19.50
C VAL A 162 -2.67 -6.59 -18.54
N ILE A 163 -2.97 -6.38 -17.26
CA ILE A 163 -3.04 -7.46 -16.26
C ILE A 163 -4.09 -8.51 -16.66
N SER A 164 -5.28 -8.06 -17.11
CA SER A 164 -6.35 -8.98 -17.55
C SER A 164 -5.92 -9.80 -18.76
N GLU A 165 -5.34 -9.16 -19.79
CA GLU A 165 -4.85 -9.83 -20.99
C GLU A 165 -3.74 -10.86 -20.66
N GLU A 166 -2.77 -10.50 -19.83
CA GLU A 166 -1.72 -11.42 -19.40
C GLU A 166 -2.25 -12.56 -18.52
N ALA A 167 -3.24 -12.28 -17.66
CA ALA A 167 -3.86 -13.30 -16.82
C ALA A 167 -4.68 -14.30 -17.64
N GLU A 168 -5.28 -13.90 -18.77
CA GLU A 168 -6.01 -14.79 -19.67
C GLU A 168 -5.10 -15.71 -20.49
N GLN A 169 -3.94 -15.19 -20.91
CA GLN A 169 -3.01 -15.89 -21.80
C GLN A 169 -1.59 -15.84 -21.22
N THR A 170 -1.41 -16.45 -20.04
CA THR A 170 -0.12 -16.46 -19.36
C THR A 170 0.97 -17.02 -20.25
N GLN A 171 1.94 -16.18 -20.61
CA GLN A 171 3.11 -16.53 -21.40
C GLN A 171 4.33 -16.77 -20.50
N ILE A 172 5.49 -17.08 -21.10
CA ILE A 172 6.75 -17.25 -20.37
C ILE A 172 7.06 -15.93 -19.61
N GLY A 173 7.18 -16.01 -18.29
CA GLY A 173 7.42 -14.85 -17.41
C GLY A 173 6.17 -14.03 -17.10
N GLY A 174 4.98 -14.50 -17.48
CA GLY A 174 3.73 -13.80 -17.25
C GLY A 174 3.44 -13.57 -15.76
N GLU A 175 3.75 -14.54 -14.88
CA GLU A 175 3.63 -14.34 -13.43
C GLU A 175 4.49 -13.16 -12.95
N THR A 176 5.69 -12.98 -13.52
CA THR A 176 6.55 -11.84 -13.18
C THR A 176 5.95 -10.53 -13.63
N ILE A 177 5.36 -10.49 -14.83
CA ILE A 177 4.67 -9.30 -15.35
C ILE A 177 3.49 -8.96 -14.46
N LEU A 178 2.62 -9.94 -14.15
CA LEU A 178 1.43 -9.76 -13.32
C LEU A 178 1.79 -9.20 -11.94
N THR A 179 2.78 -9.78 -11.28
CA THR A 179 3.20 -9.35 -9.93
C THR A 179 3.76 -7.93 -9.95
N ARG A 180 4.62 -7.59 -10.93
CA ARG A 180 5.19 -6.24 -11.03
C ARG A 180 4.15 -5.17 -11.38
N LEU A 181 3.22 -5.47 -12.25
CA LEU A 181 2.12 -4.55 -12.56
C LEU A 181 1.17 -4.36 -11.37
N ALA A 182 0.92 -5.42 -10.60
CA ALA A 182 0.14 -5.33 -9.37
C ALA A 182 0.82 -4.42 -8.33
N ASP A 183 2.14 -4.54 -8.13
CA ASP A 183 2.91 -3.64 -7.25
C ASP A 183 2.75 -2.17 -7.69
N VAL A 184 2.85 -1.93 -8.98
CA VAL A 184 2.66 -0.59 -9.54
C VAL A 184 1.24 -0.07 -9.29
N LEU A 185 0.20 -0.92 -9.41
CA LEU A 185 -1.18 -0.53 -9.10
C LEU A 185 -1.36 -0.17 -7.62
N VAL A 186 -0.76 -0.92 -6.70
CA VAL A 186 -0.78 -0.59 -5.27
C VAL A 186 -0.19 0.80 -5.03
N ILE A 187 0.98 1.11 -5.61
CA ILE A 187 1.59 2.44 -5.49
C ILE A 187 0.65 3.53 -6.05
N GLN A 188 0.00 3.26 -7.18
CA GLN A 188 -0.94 4.23 -7.78
C GLN A 188 -2.21 4.41 -6.95
N ALA A 189 -2.72 3.35 -6.35
CA ALA A 189 -3.86 3.42 -5.42
C ALA A 189 -3.52 4.30 -4.21
N LEU A 190 -2.33 4.13 -3.64
CA LEU A 190 -1.81 4.96 -2.57
C LEU A 190 -1.74 6.44 -2.99
N ARG A 191 -1.14 6.73 -4.15
CA ARG A 191 -1.05 8.10 -4.69
C ARG A 191 -2.42 8.70 -4.92
N TYR A 192 -3.33 7.94 -5.51
CA TYR A 192 -4.71 8.39 -5.75
C TYR A 192 -5.40 8.74 -4.43
N TRP A 193 -5.33 7.85 -3.45
CA TRP A 193 -5.93 8.10 -2.15
C TRP A 193 -5.32 9.32 -1.47
N ILE A 194 -4.00 9.44 -1.41
CA ILE A 194 -3.30 10.58 -0.82
C ILE A 194 -3.72 11.91 -1.47
N THR A 195 -3.94 11.91 -2.79
CA THR A 195 -4.24 13.13 -3.54
C THR A 195 -5.72 13.52 -3.44
N ASN A 196 -6.63 12.54 -3.36
CA ASN A 196 -8.07 12.78 -3.54
C ASN A 196 -8.89 12.59 -2.26
N SER A 197 -8.38 11.90 -1.24
CA SER A 197 -9.14 11.65 -0.01
C SER A 197 -9.12 12.85 0.95
N ALA A 198 -10.24 13.08 1.60
CA ALA A 198 -10.33 14.07 2.68
C ALA A 198 -9.61 13.57 3.95
N GLU A 199 -9.61 12.27 4.20
CA GLU A 199 -8.92 11.65 5.33
C GLU A 199 -7.39 11.79 5.21
N ALA A 200 -6.85 11.76 3.99
CA ALA A 200 -5.42 11.99 3.74
C ALA A 200 -4.97 13.44 4.05
N LYS A 201 -5.92 14.35 4.29
CA LYS A 201 -5.64 15.75 4.71
C LYS A 201 -5.42 15.89 6.22
N GLN A 202 -5.25 14.80 6.93
CA GLN A 202 -4.97 14.76 8.37
C GLN A 202 -3.84 13.79 8.66
N GLY A 203 -3.20 13.94 9.82
CA GLY A 203 -2.16 13.03 10.29
C GLY A 203 -0.84 13.13 9.52
N TRP A 204 -0.05 12.09 9.60
CA TRP A 204 1.33 12.04 9.14
C TRP A 204 1.50 12.34 7.63
N LEU A 205 0.63 11.81 6.78
CA LEU A 205 0.67 12.07 5.33
C LEU A 205 0.39 13.54 4.99
N PHE A 206 -0.48 14.18 5.76
CA PHE A 206 -0.70 15.63 5.64
C PHE A 206 0.50 16.43 6.15
N ALA A 207 1.17 15.97 7.20
CA ALA A 207 2.39 16.57 7.70
C ALA A 207 3.50 16.61 6.63
N LEU A 208 3.61 15.58 5.78
CA LEU A 208 4.55 15.56 4.64
C LEU A 208 4.23 16.63 3.58
N GLN A 209 2.97 17.02 3.43
CA GLN A 209 2.55 18.05 2.49
C GLN A 209 2.64 19.47 3.06
N ASP A 210 2.77 19.61 4.39
CA ASP A 210 2.99 20.92 5.01
C ASP A 210 4.41 21.44 4.68
N LYS A 211 4.49 22.62 4.12
CA LYS A 211 5.76 23.22 3.64
C LYS A 211 6.88 23.23 4.68
N ARG A 212 6.57 23.43 5.97
CA ARG A 212 7.56 23.52 7.04
C ARG A 212 7.79 22.19 7.72
N ILE A 213 6.72 21.49 8.11
CA ILE A 213 6.83 20.20 8.78
C ILE A 213 7.34 19.13 7.81
N GLY A 214 6.86 19.11 6.55
CA GLY A 214 7.38 18.22 5.51
C GLY A 214 8.89 18.43 5.30
N LYS A 215 9.37 19.71 5.21
CA LYS A 215 10.82 19.98 5.16
C LYS A 215 11.57 19.46 6.39
N SER A 216 10.99 19.57 7.60
CA SER A 216 11.64 19.02 8.81
C SER A 216 11.71 17.49 8.78
N LEU A 217 10.68 16.83 8.28
CA LEU A 217 10.65 15.36 8.09
C LEU A 217 11.73 14.94 7.08
N SER A 218 11.78 15.58 5.90
CA SER A 218 12.82 15.30 4.90
C SER A 218 14.24 15.48 5.45
N LEU A 219 14.52 16.56 6.20
CA LEU A 219 15.81 16.77 6.83
C LEU A 219 16.19 15.65 7.81
N MET A 220 15.25 15.17 8.61
CA MET A 220 15.47 14.05 9.53
C MET A 220 15.66 12.72 8.79
N HIS A 221 14.93 12.50 7.70
CA HIS A 221 15.02 11.29 6.90
C HIS A 221 16.33 11.18 6.13
N THR A 222 16.78 12.30 5.55
CA THR A 222 18.00 12.35 4.74
C THR A 222 19.28 12.35 5.59
N ASN A 223 19.21 12.88 6.82
CA ASN A 223 20.37 12.97 7.73
C ASN A 223 20.00 12.40 9.11
N PRO A 224 19.70 11.09 9.21
CA PRO A 224 19.26 10.49 10.46
C PRO A 224 20.34 10.51 11.55
N GLU A 225 21.63 10.47 11.17
CA GLU A 225 22.78 10.49 12.07
C GLU A 225 22.95 11.83 12.78
N ARG A 226 22.44 12.92 12.19
CA ARG A 226 22.61 14.27 12.75
C ARG A 226 21.86 14.41 14.08
N GLN A 227 22.51 15.00 15.07
CA GLN A 227 21.89 15.30 16.37
C GLN A 227 20.87 16.46 16.26
N TRP A 228 19.68 16.11 15.76
CA TRP A 228 18.60 17.06 15.61
C TRP A 228 17.98 17.44 16.95
N THR A 229 17.77 18.74 17.16
CA THR A 229 17.03 19.31 18.29
C THR A 229 15.84 20.11 17.78
N LEU A 230 14.84 20.36 18.63
CA LEU A 230 13.73 21.26 18.29
C LEU A 230 14.21 22.66 17.86
N GLU A 231 15.32 23.11 18.41
CA GLU A 231 15.89 24.41 18.11
C GLU A 231 16.60 24.40 16.75
N SER A 232 17.46 23.38 16.48
CA SER A 232 18.17 23.28 15.22
C SER A 232 17.23 23.08 14.04
N LEU A 233 16.25 22.19 14.14
CA LEU A 233 15.23 21.99 13.09
C LEU A 233 14.32 23.21 12.93
N GLY A 234 13.89 23.82 14.05
CA GLY A 234 13.10 25.06 13.99
C GLY A 234 13.81 26.16 13.20
N LYS A 235 15.12 26.33 13.40
CA LYS A 235 15.93 27.28 12.64
C LYS A 235 15.97 26.96 11.14
N GLU A 236 16.16 25.69 10.76
CA GLU A 236 16.21 25.25 9.35
C GLU A 236 14.88 25.50 8.59
N ILE A 237 13.76 25.48 9.30
CA ILE A 237 12.43 25.67 8.70
C ILE A 237 11.81 27.04 9.00
N GLY A 238 12.55 27.94 9.66
CA GLY A 238 12.10 29.30 9.98
C GLY A 238 10.96 29.33 11.00
N MET A 239 11.03 28.51 12.06
CA MET A 239 10.07 28.46 13.17
C MET A 239 10.76 28.58 14.52
N SER A 240 10.07 29.18 15.51
CA SER A 240 10.54 29.12 16.89
C SER A 240 10.41 27.70 17.43
N ARG A 241 11.25 27.34 18.43
CA ARG A 241 11.23 26.02 19.10
C ARG A 241 9.82 25.61 19.54
N THR A 242 9.08 26.51 20.20
CA THR A 242 7.75 26.23 20.73
C THR A 242 6.72 26.04 19.61
N ALA A 243 6.72 26.92 18.60
CA ALA A 243 5.81 26.83 17.46
C ALA A 243 6.07 25.55 16.65
N PHE A 244 7.32 25.18 16.45
CA PHE A 244 7.70 23.95 15.78
C PHE A 244 7.23 22.72 16.57
N ALA A 245 7.54 22.62 17.86
CA ALA A 245 7.16 21.50 18.71
C ALA A 245 5.63 21.26 18.71
N SER A 246 4.86 22.34 18.89
CA SER A 246 3.39 22.28 18.87
C SER A 246 2.84 21.82 17.51
N LYS A 247 3.28 22.50 16.41
CA LYS A 247 2.78 22.17 15.08
C LYS A 247 3.20 20.76 14.64
N PHE A 248 4.43 20.34 14.94
CA PHE A 248 4.91 18.99 14.64
C PHE A 248 4.06 17.95 15.34
N THR A 249 3.87 18.05 16.66
CA THR A 249 3.07 17.10 17.43
C THR A 249 1.60 17.07 16.94
N THR A 250 1.03 18.22 16.59
CA THR A 250 -0.34 18.29 16.07
C THR A 250 -0.50 17.56 14.73
N LEU A 251 0.46 17.70 13.81
CA LEU A 251 0.36 17.13 12.47
C LEU A 251 0.88 15.68 12.39
N VAL A 252 1.96 15.37 13.10
CA VAL A 252 2.59 14.04 13.08
C VAL A 252 1.95 13.07 14.09
N GLY A 253 1.33 13.62 15.16
CA GLY A 253 0.67 12.84 16.20
C GLY A 253 1.58 12.49 17.38
N GLU A 254 2.90 12.77 17.31
CA GLU A 254 3.85 12.49 18.38
C GLU A 254 4.99 13.53 18.42
N PRO A 255 5.72 13.64 19.56
CA PRO A 255 6.86 14.55 19.69
C PRO A 255 7.99 14.22 18.71
N MET A 256 8.66 15.25 18.18
CA MET A 256 9.72 15.15 17.17
C MET A 256 10.85 14.17 17.54
N LEU A 257 11.33 14.21 18.79
CA LEU A 257 12.41 13.30 19.21
C LEU A 257 11.96 11.83 19.27
N GLN A 258 10.71 11.58 19.66
CA GLN A 258 10.13 10.25 19.65
C GLN A 258 10.00 9.71 18.21
N TYR A 259 9.52 10.55 17.31
CA TYR A 259 9.47 10.26 15.88
C TYR A 259 10.85 9.91 15.30
N LEU A 260 11.85 10.76 15.54
CA LEU A 260 13.21 10.54 15.05
C LEU A 260 13.83 9.24 15.60
N THR A 261 13.57 8.91 16.86
CA THR A 261 14.03 7.64 17.44
C THR A 261 13.40 6.45 16.73
N LYS A 262 12.09 6.48 16.51
CA LYS A 262 11.40 5.41 15.74
C LYS A 262 11.93 5.30 14.32
N TRP A 263 12.13 6.42 13.63
CA TRP A 263 12.71 6.45 12.30
C TRP A 263 14.07 5.75 12.25
N ARG A 264 14.99 6.11 13.14
CA ARG A 264 16.31 5.49 13.24
C ARG A 264 16.24 3.99 13.53
N MET A 265 15.38 3.58 14.46
CA MET A 265 15.18 2.17 14.77
C MET A 265 14.65 1.37 13.59
N ASN A 266 13.68 1.93 12.85
CA ASN A 266 13.14 1.29 11.66
C ASN A 266 14.18 1.19 10.53
N LEU A 267 15.01 2.23 10.35
CA LEU A 267 16.17 2.17 9.43
C LEU A 267 17.15 1.07 9.83
N ALA A 268 17.48 0.95 11.12
CA ALA A 268 18.35 -0.12 11.62
C ALA A 268 17.79 -1.49 11.29
N VAL A 269 16.49 -1.70 11.55
CA VAL A 269 15.82 -2.98 11.26
C VAL A 269 15.87 -3.29 9.76
N MET A 270 15.64 -2.32 8.88
CA MET A 270 15.71 -2.54 7.43
C MET A 270 17.12 -2.93 6.97
N ARG A 271 18.15 -2.19 7.41
CA ARG A 271 19.54 -2.50 7.05
C ARG A 271 19.97 -3.89 7.54
N LEU A 272 19.54 -4.27 8.74
CA LEU A 272 19.80 -5.63 9.26
C LEU A 272 19.10 -6.71 8.44
N LYS A 273 17.88 -6.47 7.97
CA LYS A 273 17.17 -7.39 7.07
C LYS A 273 17.86 -7.51 5.70
N ASP A 274 18.43 -6.43 5.19
CA ASP A 274 19.22 -6.39 3.95
C ASP A 274 20.62 -7.05 4.11
N GLY A 275 20.92 -7.61 5.30
CA GLY A 275 22.14 -8.37 5.58
C GLY A 275 23.29 -7.55 6.12
N GLU A 276 23.11 -6.28 6.43
CA GLU A 276 24.14 -5.48 7.11
C GLU A 276 24.37 -6.02 8.54
N LYS A 277 25.62 -5.98 8.97
CA LYS A 277 25.96 -6.38 10.35
C LYS A 277 25.92 -5.20 11.29
N VAL A 278 25.60 -5.45 12.56
CA VAL A 278 25.72 -4.43 13.61
C VAL A 278 27.19 -4.07 13.78
N THR A 279 27.57 -2.91 13.25
CA THR A 279 28.93 -2.33 13.36
C THR A 279 28.85 -0.98 14.04
N ALA A 280 29.98 -0.50 14.56
CA ALA A 280 30.05 0.86 15.09
C ALA A 280 29.65 1.91 14.03
N GLU A 281 30.04 1.68 12.77
CA GLU A 281 29.68 2.54 11.64
C GLU A 281 28.17 2.60 11.41
N LEU A 282 27.45 1.48 11.47
CA LEU A 282 25.99 1.46 11.37
C LEU A 282 25.34 2.26 12.51
N VAL A 283 25.87 2.13 13.72
CA VAL A 283 25.36 2.88 14.89
C VAL A 283 25.62 4.39 14.76
N GLU A 284 26.75 4.79 14.18
CA GLU A 284 27.06 6.20 13.92
C GLU A 284 26.22 6.83 12.81
N GLN A 285 25.72 6.01 11.86
CA GLN A 285 24.85 6.44 10.75
C GLN A 285 23.38 6.52 11.11
N LEU A 286 23.01 6.17 12.32
CA LEU A 286 21.64 6.18 12.86
C LEU A 286 21.50 7.12 14.05
#